data_9cae75c0db2d21d88b1d679548064264
#
_entry.id   9cae75c0db2d21d88b1d679548064264
#
_cell.length_a   1.000
_cell.length_b   1.000
_cell.length_c   1.000
_cell.angle_alpha   90.00
_cell.angle_beta   90.00
_cell.angle_gamma   90.00
#
_symmetry.space_group_name_H-M   'P 1'
#
loop_
_entity.id
_entity.type
_entity.pdbx_description
1 polymer ?
#
loop_
_entity_poly.entity_id
_entity_poly.type
_entity_poly.pdbx_seq_one_letter_code
_entity_poly.pdbx_strand_id
1 'polypeptide(L)'
;MVAKKKINLKKGITKKKVLIKSKSKPQDLSFQEVIFKLQKFWSDYGCVVMQPYDMEVGAGTFHPATTLRSLGPKPWKAAYVQPSRRPTDGRYGDNPNRLQHYYQFQV
;
A
#
# COMPACT_ATOMS: atom_id res chain seq x y z
N MET A 1 -27.01 -59.36 -41.28
CA MET A 1 -27.48 -57.95 -41.32
C MET A 1 -27.23 -57.32 -39.98
N VAL A 2 -26.18 -56.46 -39.86
CA VAL A 2 -25.78 -55.82 -38.60
C VAL A 2 -26.10 -54.35 -38.74
N ALA A 3 -27.03 -53.88 -37.92
CA ALA A 3 -27.43 -52.47 -37.89
C ALA A 3 -26.41 -51.61 -37.10
N LYS A 4 -25.77 -50.64 -37.74
CA LYS A 4 -24.88 -49.68 -37.11
C LYS A 4 -25.69 -48.59 -36.41
N LYS A 5 -25.64 -48.60 -35.07
CA LYS A 5 -26.18 -47.51 -34.23
C LYS A 5 -25.23 -46.28 -34.30
N LYS A 6 -25.71 -45.17 -34.87
CA LYS A 6 -25.01 -43.87 -34.82
C LYS A 6 -25.22 -43.21 -33.44
N ILE A 7 -24.13 -43.01 -32.71
CA ILE A 7 -24.14 -42.28 -31.44
C ILE A 7 -23.93 -40.82 -31.79
N ASN A 8 -24.93 -40.00 -31.51
CA ASN A 8 -24.92 -38.57 -31.71
C ASN A 8 -24.41 -37.89 -30.43
N LEU A 9 -23.12 -37.55 -30.39
CA LEU A 9 -22.53 -36.77 -29.27
C LEU A 9 -22.82 -35.30 -29.50
N LYS A 10 -23.87 -34.77 -28.88
CA LYS A 10 -24.07 -33.33 -28.79
C LYS A 10 -23.13 -32.77 -27.71
N LYS A 11 -21.99 -32.16 -28.08
CA LYS A 11 -21.16 -31.37 -27.21
C LYS A 11 -21.88 -30.07 -26.84
N GLY A 12 -22.47 -30.03 -25.66
CA GLY A 12 -22.97 -28.79 -25.04
C GLY A 12 -21.81 -27.90 -24.61
N ILE A 13 -21.50 -26.91 -25.42
CA ILE A 13 -20.54 -25.86 -25.01
C ILE A 13 -21.29 -24.91 -24.12
N THR A 14 -21.12 -25.07 -22.81
CA THR A 14 -21.62 -24.13 -21.81
C THR A 14 -20.76 -22.88 -21.87
N LYS A 15 -21.24 -21.83 -22.54
CA LYS A 15 -20.64 -20.49 -22.49
C LYS A 15 -20.72 -19.97 -21.07
N LYS A 16 -19.62 -20.05 -20.31
CA LYS A 16 -19.47 -19.33 -19.04
C LYS A 16 -19.61 -17.85 -19.35
N LYS A 17 -20.71 -17.22 -18.97
CA LYS A 17 -20.87 -15.78 -18.93
C LYS A 17 -19.83 -15.25 -17.95
N VAL A 18 -18.78 -14.64 -18.46
CA VAL A 18 -17.87 -13.83 -17.65
C VAL A 18 -18.68 -12.62 -17.22
N LEU A 19 -19.09 -12.61 -15.96
CA LEU A 19 -19.67 -11.44 -15.29
C LEU A 19 -18.56 -10.40 -15.22
N ILE A 20 -18.59 -9.45 -16.17
CA ILE A 20 -17.80 -8.23 -16.08
C ILE A 20 -18.34 -7.49 -14.85
N LYS A 21 -17.59 -7.59 -13.74
CA LYS A 21 -17.87 -6.79 -12.55
C LYS A 21 -17.90 -5.34 -12.99
N SER A 22 -19.06 -4.71 -12.88
CA SER A 22 -19.22 -3.27 -13.04
C SER A 22 -18.14 -2.57 -12.23
N LYS A 23 -17.40 -1.65 -12.84
CA LYS A 23 -16.47 -0.78 -12.14
C LYS A 23 -17.25 -0.07 -11.05
N SER A 24 -17.11 -0.51 -9.80
CA SER A 24 -17.58 0.24 -8.65
C SER A 24 -16.97 1.62 -8.72
N LYS A 25 -17.76 2.66 -8.38
CA LYS A 25 -17.27 4.03 -8.19
C LYS A 25 -15.99 3.97 -7.35
N PRO A 26 -15.01 4.84 -7.58
CA PRO A 26 -13.83 4.89 -6.74
C PRO A 26 -14.30 5.04 -5.29
N GLN A 27 -14.15 3.99 -4.52
CA GLN A 27 -14.54 3.97 -3.13
C GLN A 27 -13.49 4.79 -2.40
N ASP A 28 -13.93 5.81 -1.68
CA ASP A 28 -13.02 6.59 -0.86
C ASP A 28 -12.28 5.66 0.09
N LEU A 29 -10.95 5.66 -0.03
CA LEU A 29 -10.10 4.78 0.78
C LEU A 29 -10.04 5.32 2.21
N SER A 30 -10.22 4.43 3.17
CA SER A 30 -9.90 4.77 4.55
C SER A 30 -8.40 5.00 4.72
N PHE A 31 -8.02 5.75 5.75
CA PHE A 31 -6.60 5.97 6.08
C PHE A 31 -5.81 4.66 6.20
N GLN A 32 -6.41 3.67 6.83
CA GLN A 32 -5.82 2.34 6.98
C GLN A 32 -5.57 1.64 5.65
N GLU A 33 -6.55 1.70 4.74
CA GLU A 33 -6.44 1.09 3.41
C GLU A 33 -5.36 1.75 2.56
N VAL A 34 -5.17 3.06 2.68
CA VAL A 34 -4.07 3.77 2.02
C VAL A 34 -2.73 3.23 2.50
N ILE A 35 -2.54 3.09 3.82
CA ILE A 35 -1.32 2.54 4.40
C ILE A 35 -1.06 1.12 3.87
N PHE A 36 -2.04 0.23 3.92
CA PHE A 36 -1.88 -1.14 3.47
C PHE A 36 -1.56 -1.24 1.97
N LYS A 37 -2.19 -0.44 1.15
CA LYS A 37 -1.90 -0.40 -0.29
C LYS A 37 -0.47 0.07 -0.58
N LEU A 38 -0.02 1.10 0.12
CA LEU A 38 1.35 1.60 -0.02
C LEU A 38 2.38 0.57 0.47
N GLN A 39 2.13 -0.06 1.60
CA GLN A 39 3.02 -1.12 2.12
C GLN A 39 3.11 -2.29 1.15
N LYS A 40 1.97 -2.74 0.61
CA LYS A 40 1.97 -3.81 -0.39
C LYS A 40 2.73 -3.42 -1.65
N PHE A 41 2.49 -2.24 -2.18
CA PHE A 41 3.18 -1.74 -3.38
C PHE A 41 4.70 -1.74 -3.20
N TRP A 42 5.19 -1.18 -2.10
CA TRP A 42 6.62 -1.09 -1.85
C TRP A 42 7.26 -2.43 -1.48
N SER A 43 6.52 -3.30 -0.82
CA SER A 43 6.94 -4.69 -0.58
C SER A 43 7.11 -5.45 -1.90
N ASP A 44 6.16 -5.34 -2.80
CA ASP A 44 6.23 -5.98 -4.13
C ASP A 44 7.38 -5.39 -4.98
N TYR A 45 7.73 -4.14 -4.76
CA TYR A 45 8.89 -3.48 -5.37
C TYR A 45 10.24 -3.96 -4.80
N GLY A 46 10.24 -4.64 -3.69
CA GLY A 46 11.44 -5.19 -3.03
C GLY A 46 11.97 -4.36 -1.87
N CYS A 47 11.15 -3.45 -1.32
CA CYS A 47 11.47 -2.74 -0.09
C CYS A 47 11.16 -3.59 1.13
N VAL A 48 11.98 -3.45 2.18
CA VAL A 48 11.67 -3.97 3.50
C VAL A 48 10.62 -3.07 4.14
N VAL A 49 9.44 -3.61 4.43
CA VAL A 49 8.40 -2.89 5.18
C VAL A 49 8.75 -2.95 6.66
N MET A 50 9.01 -1.80 7.25
CA MET A 50 9.39 -1.67 8.64
C MET A 50 8.22 -1.19 9.49
N GLN A 51 8.24 -1.58 10.76
CA GLN A 51 7.38 -1.04 11.80
C GLN A 51 8.29 -0.20 12.75
N PRO A 52 8.55 1.07 12.44
CA PRO A 52 9.40 1.88 13.27
C PRO A 52 8.74 2.17 14.62
N TYR A 53 9.54 2.26 15.66
CA TYR A 53 9.03 2.74 16.93
C TYR A 53 8.81 4.25 16.89
N ASP A 54 7.90 4.74 17.71
CA ASP A 54 7.56 6.16 17.80
C ASP A 54 8.72 6.94 18.42
N MET A 55 9.31 7.81 17.63
CA MET A 55 10.36 8.72 18.06
C MET A 55 9.94 10.16 17.83
N GLU A 56 10.46 11.08 18.60
CA GLU A 56 10.28 12.49 18.36
C GLU A 56 11.14 12.95 17.18
N VAL A 57 10.56 12.91 15.98
CA VAL A 57 11.22 13.35 14.76
C VAL A 57 10.34 14.37 14.01
N GLY A 58 10.95 15.44 13.52
CA GLY A 58 10.26 16.46 12.73
C GLY A 58 9.96 16.04 11.30
N ALA A 59 10.62 14.99 10.81
CA ALA A 59 10.39 14.40 9.50
C ALA A 59 10.81 12.93 9.49
N GLY A 60 10.18 12.11 8.66
CA GLY A 60 10.48 10.68 8.55
C GLY A 60 11.93 10.39 8.14
N THR A 61 12.57 11.29 7.40
CA THR A 61 13.97 11.18 6.98
C THR A 61 14.98 11.19 8.15
N PHE A 62 14.61 11.75 9.29
CA PHE A 62 15.48 11.77 10.49
C PHE A 62 15.39 10.49 11.33
N HIS A 63 14.47 9.60 11.01
CA HIS A 63 14.40 8.33 11.70
C HIS A 63 15.65 7.47 11.42
N PRO A 64 16.23 6.75 12.41
CA PRO A 64 17.44 5.93 12.22
C PRO A 64 17.33 4.90 11.08
N ALA A 65 16.12 4.40 10.78
CA ALA A 65 15.87 3.50 9.68
C ALA A 65 16.21 4.10 8.30
N THR A 66 16.13 5.41 8.16
CA THR A 66 16.55 6.12 6.93
C THR A 66 17.95 6.70 7.10
N THR A 67 18.18 7.53 8.12
CA THR A 67 19.41 8.30 8.27
C THR A 67 20.63 7.41 8.47
N LEU A 68 20.61 6.52 9.45
CA LEU A 68 21.78 5.70 9.79
C LEU A 68 21.97 4.55 8.81
N ARG A 69 20.90 3.94 8.35
CA ARG A 69 20.98 2.82 7.42
C ARG A 69 21.39 3.22 6.02
N SER A 70 20.98 4.39 5.56
CA SER A 70 21.36 4.91 4.23
C SER A 70 22.84 5.29 4.13
N LEU A 71 23.48 5.60 5.25
CA LEU A 71 24.91 5.86 5.32
C LEU A 71 25.78 4.60 5.39
N GLY A 72 25.16 3.43 5.48
CA GLY A 72 25.86 2.15 5.54
C GLY A 72 26.45 1.72 4.19
N PRO A 73 27.40 0.77 4.20
CA PRO A 73 28.07 0.29 2.98
C PRO A 73 27.18 -0.61 2.10
N LYS A 74 26.03 -1.06 2.62
CA LYS A 74 25.10 -1.95 1.91
C LYS A 74 23.90 -1.17 1.38
N PRO A 75 23.42 -1.50 0.16
CA PRO A 75 22.17 -0.92 -0.34
C PRO A 75 21.02 -1.15 0.63
N TRP A 76 20.26 -0.09 0.87
CA TRP A 76 19.13 -0.11 1.80
C TRP A 76 17.85 0.36 1.09
N LYS A 77 16.82 -0.47 1.12
CA LYS A 77 15.49 -0.17 0.58
C LYS A 77 14.47 -0.45 1.65
N ALA A 78 13.89 0.58 2.22
CA ALA A 78 12.88 0.46 3.27
C ALA A 78 11.69 1.34 3.00
N ALA A 79 10.52 0.90 3.46
CA ALA A 79 9.28 1.64 3.43
C ALA A 79 8.58 1.51 4.79
N TYR A 80 8.14 2.62 5.36
CA TYR A 80 7.47 2.62 6.66
C TYR A 80 6.62 3.86 6.86
N VAL A 81 5.68 3.78 7.79
CA VAL A 81 4.87 4.91 8.24
C VAL A 81 5.50 5.48 9.49
N GLN A 82 5.87 6.76 9.46
CA GLN A 82 6.47 7.45 10.59
C GLN A 82 5.54 8.56 11.07
N PRO A 83 5.11 8.54 12.34
CA PRO A 83 4.50 9.70 12.96
C PRO A 83 5.57 10.78 13.15
N SER A 84 5.32 11.96 12.61
CA SER A 84 6.22 13.12 12.70
C SER A 84 5.60 14.18 13.59
N ARG A 85 6.38 14.72 14.49
CA ARG A 85 5.93 15.69 15.49
C ARG A 85 6.68 16.99 15.36
N ARG A 86 5.93 18.08 15.22
CA ARG A 86 6.44 19.44 15.09
C ARG A 86 5.76 20.36 16.11
N PRO A 87 6.15 20.30 17.39
CA PRO A 87 5.46 21.05 18.44
C PRO A 87 5.50 22.57 18.22
N THR A 88 6.52 23.09 17.58
CA THR A 88 6.64 24.51 17.23
C THR A 88 5.57 24.99 16.26
N ASP A 89 5.07 24.16 15.37
CA ASP A 89 4.02 24.53 14.41
C ASP A 89 2.66 24.79 15.08
N GLY A 90 2.44 24.27 16.27
CA GLY A 90 1.21 24.49 17.05
C GLY A 90 1.31 25.59 18.09
N ARG A 91 2.50 26.11 18.35
CA ARG A 91 2.73 27.05 19.46
C ARG A 91 2.02 28.39 19.26
N TYR A 92 1.89 28.86 18.03
CA TYR A 92 1.37 30.20 17.72
C TYR A 92 -0.08 30.18 17.19
N GLY A 93 -0.62 29.06 16.76
CA GLY A 93 -2.01 28.92 16.32
C GLY A 93 -2.43 29.77 15.11
N ASP A 94 -1.55 30.56 14.54
CA ASP A 94 -1.86 31.55 13.51
C ASP A 94 -2.00 30.95 12.10
N ASN A 95 -1.56 29.72 11.90
CA ASN A 95 -1.63 29.05 10.62
C ASN A 95 -2.47 27.75 10.72
N PRO A 96 -3.73 27.76 10.27
CA PRO A 96 -4.59 26.57 10.37
C PRO A 96 -4.15 25.42 9.49
N ASN A 97 -3.25 25.64 8.54
CA ASN A 97 -2.74 24.60 7.63
C ASN A 97 -1.49 23.89 8.17
N ARG A 98 -0.99 24.28 9.33
CA ARG A 98 0.14 23.62 9.99
C ARG A 98 -0.32 22.65 11.06
N LEU A 99 0.19 21.42 10.98
CA LEU A 99 -0.12 20.35 11.93
C LEU A 99 1.09 20.11 12.84
N GLN A 100 0.84 19.99 14.15
CA GLN A 100 1.85 19.60 15.14
C GLN A 100 2.27 18.13 14.98
N HIS A 101 1.37 17.30 14.49
CA HIS A 101 1.53 15.87 14.33
C HIS A 101 0.91 15.42 13.02
N TYR A 102 1.66 14.66 12.25
CA TYR A 102 1.18 14.06 11.00
C TYR A 102 1.87 12.71 10.76
N TYR A 103 1.28 11.91 9.90
CA TYR A 103 1.88 10.66 9.46
C TYR A 103 2.55 10.85 8.10
N GLN A 104 3.77 10.38 7.99
CA GLN A 104 4.54 10.39 6.76
C GLN A 104 4.83 8.96 6.32
N PHE A 105 4.48 8.62 5.08
CA PHE A 105 4.95 7.39 4.47
C PHE A 105 6.32 7.65 3.87
N GLN A 106 7.34 7.07 4.49
CA GLN A 106 8.74 7.26 4.10
C GLN A 106 9.24 6.07 3.30
N VAL A 107 9.93 6.36 2.20
CA VAL A 107 10.58 5.37 1.36
C VAL A 107 12.00 5.79 1.07
#